data_d60a8a00c07f37114fa1e5abb060d087
#
_entry.id   d60a8a00c07f37114fa1e5abb060d087
#
_cell.length_a   1.000
_cell.length_b   1.000
_cell.length_c   1.000
_cell.angle_alpha   90.00
_cell.angle_beta   90.00
_cell.angle_gamma   90.00
#
_symmetry.space_group_name_H-M   'P 1'
#
loop_
_entity.id
_entity.type
_entity.pdbx_description
1 polymer ?
#
loop_
_entity_poly.entity_id
_entity_poly.type
_entity_poly.pdbx_seq_one_letter_code
_entity_poly.pdbx_strand_id
1 'polypeptide(L)'
;MSEIKNAKLDHLQVILMCAIFAVLFVTVYLTNSNLTLISLAFAACIMFYQLLSARSLSSKFKYGKKLPSPFAAIMIALPVVLASVASYEGYTIWSSPARIIILWGMTITFWSTLMFVPLAVYSKYKEDMVPDPLVYPSLSVLVPAYNEEKVIARTIEGLLETEYPKKEIIVIDDGSKDKTLEIASSYKSKVKVLHKENGGKASALNYGIAFAGGDIVVIVDADTIVGRQALKQVVKGFGRDEKVAAVAGNIKVRNRKNWITWCQALEYVAGIEIIRRAFDFFGSITIVPGALGAFKKSTLEEVGTFHNDTLVEDFDATIKVLKSGFVIQGSTTATTKKMVSWKFTSTSKTF
;
A
#
# COMPACT_ATOMS: atom_id res chain seq x y z
N MET A 1 -35.52 -1.08 -9.25
CA MET A 1 -35.63 -1.31 -7.80
C MET A 1 -34.52 -2.27 -7.43
N SER A 2 -33.33 -1.76 -7.12
CA SER A 2 -32.18 -2.57 -6.72
C SER A 2 -32.19 -2.66 -5.20
N GLU A 3 -32.18 -3.89 -4.72
CA GLU A 3 -32.11 -4.25 -3.30
C GLU A 3 -30.90 -3.56 -2.66
N ILE A 4 -31.19 -2.69 -1.70
CA ILE A 4 -30.20 -2.19 -0.77
C ILE A 4 -29.79 -3.38 0.10
N LYS A 5 -28.69 -4.05 -0.27
CA LYS A 5 -28.04 -5.02 0.60
C LYS A 5 -27.67 -4.29 1.88
N ASN A 6 -28.47 -4.49 2.91
CA ASN A 6 -28.10 -4.16 4.29
C ASN A 6 -26.70 -4.75 4.53
N ALA A 7 -25.73 -3.87 4.75
CA ALA A 7 -24.41 -4.28 5.19
C ALA A 7 -24.58 -4.91 6.59
N LYS A 8 -24.84 -6.24 6.63
CA LYS A 8 -24.73 -7.00 7.86
C LYS A 8 -23.29 -6.86 8.32
N LEU A 9 -23.10 -6.39 9.56
CA LEU A 9 -21.79 -6.46 10.21
C LEU A 9 -21.29 -7.91 10.03
N ASP A 10 -20.14 -8.06 9.40
CA ASP A 10 -19.54 -9.38 9.20
C ASP A 10 -19.23 -9.97 10.60
N HIS A 11 -19.68 -11.18 10.86
CA HIS A 11 -19.47 -11.83 12.15
C HIS A 11 -18.00 -11.79 12.59
N LEU A 12 -17.07 -11.86 11.62
CA LEU A 12 -15.65 -11.77 11.90
C LEU A 12 -15.22 -10.37 12.39
N GLN A 13 -15.83 -9.28 11.87
CA GLN A 13 -15.58 -7.93 12.39
C GLN A 13 -16.01 -7.82 13.86
N VAL A 14 -17.17 -8.37 14.19
CA VAL A 14 -17.68 -8.37 15.57
C VAL A 14 -16.74 -9.17 16.47
N ILE A 15 -16.32 -10.38 16.06
CA ILE A 15 -15.41 -11.23 16.82
C ILE A 15 -14.08 -10.51 17.05
N LEU A 16 -13.53 -9.89 16.00
CA LEU A 16 -12.25 -9.16 16.07
C LEU A 16 -12.34 -7.96 17.02
N MET A 17 -13.44 -7.21 16.95
CA MET A 17 -13.72 -6.09 17.86
C MET A 17 -13.85 -6.57 19.30
N CYS A 18 -14.56 -7.67 19.53
CA CYS A 18 -14.69 -8.28 20.86
C CYS A 18 -13.34 -8.77 21.39
N ALA A 19 -12.48 -9.35 20.54
CA ALA A 19 -11.15 -9.80 20.92
C ALA A 19 -10.25 -8.62 21.32
N ILE A 20 -10.25 -7.52 20.55
CA ILE A 20 -9.51 -6.29 20.90
C ILE A 20 -10.03 -5.74 22.24
N PHE A 21 -11.34 -5.71 22.43
CA PHE A 21 -11.96 -5.23 23.66
C PHE A 21 -11.58 -6.11 24.87
N ALA A 22 -11.57 -7.44 24.70
CA ALA A 22 -11.17 -8.37 25.75
C ALA A 22 -9.70 -8.18 26.14
N VAL A 23 -8.79 -8.00 25.16
CA VAL A 23 -7.36 -7.75 25.43
C VAL A 23 -7.21 -6.41 26.17
N LEU A 24 -7.90 -5.35 25.74
CA LEU A 24 -7.91 -4.07 26.43
C LEU A 24 -8.41 -4.22 27.88
N PHE A 25 -9.51 -4.95 28.08
CA PHE A 25 -10.07 -5.20 29.41
C PHE A 25 -9.11 -5.96 30.33
N VAL A 26 -8.46 -7.01 29.82
CA VAL A 26 -7.46 -7.77 30.58
C VAL A 26 -6.26 -6.88 30.95
N THR A 27 -5.81 -6.03 30.03
CA THR A 27 -4.72 -5.07 30.28
C THR A 27 -5.11 -4.07 31.38
N VAL A 28 -6.36 -3.54 31.33
CA VAL A 28 -6.93 -2.69 32.39
C VAL A 28 -6.90 -3.38 33.74
N TYR A 29 -7.40 -4.61 33.78
CA TYR A 29 -7.49 -5.39 35.02
C TYR A 29 -6.12 -5.67 35.63
N LEU A 30 -5.13 -6.01 34.78
CA LEU A 30 -3.78 -6.31 35.24
C LEU A 30 -2.97 -5.09 35.68
N THR A 31 -3.23 -3.90 35.10
CA THR A 31 -2.46 -2.69 35.41
C THR A 31 -3.10 -1.84 36.48
N ASN A 32 -4.40 -2.04 36.80
CA ASN A 32 -5.18 -1.35 37.83
C ASN A 32 -4.98 0.19 37.81
N SER A 33 -4.82 0.77 36.62
CA SER A 33 -4.54 2.19 36.43
C SER A 33 -5.75 2.94 35.88
N ASN A 34 -5.95 4.20 36.31
CA ASN A 34 -7.01 5.08 35.77
C ASN A 34 -6.87 5.28 34.26
N LEU A 35 -5.65 5.19 33.74
CA LEU A 35 -5.31 5.28 32.34
C LEU A 35 -6.01 4.23 31.50
N THR A 36 -6.04 3.03 32.00
CA THR A 36 -6.65 1.90 31.32
C THR A 36 -8.16 2.01 31.29
N LEU A 37 -8.80 2.59 32.31
CA LEU A 37 -10.23 2.93 32.30
C LEU A 37 -10.55 3.98 31.21
N ILE A 38 -9.71 5.01 31.07
CA ILE A 38 -9.86 6.03 30.01
C ILE A 38 -9.69 5.38 28.63
N SER A 39 -8.71 4.48 28.46
CA SER A 39 -8.50 3.73 27.23
C SER A 39 -9.69 2.86 26.86
N LEU A 40 -10.29 2.19 27.85
CA LEU A 40 -11.46 1.35 27.68
C LEU A 40 -12.67 2.19 27.26
N ALA A 41 -12.91 3.33 27.93
CA ALA A 41 -13.99 4.23 27.60
C ALA A 41 -13.84 4.76 26.16
N PHE A 42 -12.62 5.12 25.76
CA PHE A 42 -12.33 5.59 24.40
C PHE A 42 -12.54 4.49 23.35
N ALA A 43 -12.08 3.26 23.60
CA ALA A 43 -12.32 2.11 22.74
C ALA A 43 -13.82 1.79 22.61
N ALA A 44 -14.58 1.88 23.70
CA ALA A 44 -16.04 1.72 23.70
C ALA A 44 -16.73 2.81 22.86
N CYS A 45 -16.31 4.08 22.97
CA CYS A 45 -16.82 5.18 22.15
C CYS A 45 -16.55 4.96 20.66
N ILE A 46 -15.35 4.50 20.30
CA ILE A 46 -14.99 4.18 18.92
C ILE A 46 -15.86 3.04 18.37
N MET A 47 -16.05 1.99 19.15
CA MET A 47 -16.88 0.83 18.79
C MET A 47 -18.33 1.24 18.59
N PHE A 48 -18.86 2.06 19.50
CA PHE A 48 -20.24 2.57 19.41
C PHE A 48 -20.42 3.48 18.20
N TYR A 49 -19.46 4.36 17.93
CA TYR A 49 -19.46 5.21 16.73
C TYR A 49 -19.43 4.38 15.44
N GLN A 50 -18.65 3.30 15.38
CA GLN A 50 -18.64 2.40 14.24
C GLN A 50 -19.98 1.70 14.01
N LEU A 51 -20.61 1.22 15.07
CA LEU A 51 -21.94 0.61 15.01
C LEU A 51 -23.01 1.60 14.50
N LEU A 52 -22.92 2.86 14.92
CA LEU A 52 -23.79 3.93 14.43
C LEU A 52 -23.51 4.31 12.99
N SER A 53 -22.22 4.44 12.61
CA SER A 53 -21.83 4.82 11.25
C SER A 53 -22.11 3.72 10.23
N ALA A 54 -21.95 2.45 10.58
CA ALA A 54 -22.32 1.32 9.72
C ALA A 54 -23.84 1.31 9.40
N ARG A 55 -24.69 1.78 10.31
CA ARG A 55 -26.14 1.95 10.08
C ARG A 55 -26.50 3.20 9.27
N SER A 56 -25.70 4.28 9.39
CA SER A 56 -26.02 5.60 8.79
C SER A 56 -25.39 5.79 7.41
N LEU A 57 -24.26 5.14 7.11
CA LEU A 57 -23.46 5.38 5.89
C LEU A 57 -24.01 4.72 4.62
N SER A 58 -25.02 3.85 4.72
CA SER A 58 -25.60 3.19 3.52
C SER A 58 -26.48 4.12 2.66
N SER A 59 -26.87 5.30 3.14
CA SER A 59 -27.93 6.07 2.47
C SER A 59 -27.57 7.48 1.98
N LYS A 60 -26.40 8.07 2.27
CA LYS A 60 -26.21 9.51 2.07
C LYS A 60 -24.94 10.02 1.39
N PHE A 61 -24.05 9.21 0.82
CA PHE A 61 -22.89 9.77 0.14
C PHE A 61 -22.89 9.57 -1.37
N LYS A 62 -23.64 10.46 -2.05
CA LYS A 62 -23.33 10.91 -3.39
C LYS A 62 -22.16 11.90 -3.29
N TYR A 63 -21.05 11.58 -3.98
CA TYR A 63 -19.94 12.49 -4.31
C TYR A 63 -19.78 13.74 -3.42
N GLY A 64 -19.04 13.62 -2.33
CA GLY A 64 -18.63 14.74 -1.48
C GLY A 64 -17.27 14.43 -0.88
N LYS A 65 -16.41 15.45 -0.76
CA LYS A 65 -15.08 15.38 -0.15
C LYS A 65 -15.10 14.48 1.10
N LYS A 66 -14.60 13.25 0.99
CA LYS A 66 -14.44 12.37 2.15
C LYS A 66 -13.32 12.93 3.01
N LEU A 67 -13.66 13.57 4.11
CA LEU A 67 -12.76 13.65 5.25
C LEU A 67 -12.34 12.21 5.61
N PRO A 68 -11.07 11.99 6.02
CA PRO A 68 -10.67 10.70 6.55
C PRO A 68 -11.69 10.28 7.60
N SER A 69 -12.13 9.03 7.56
CA SER A 69 -13.09 8.52 8.54
C SER A 69 -12.63 8.97 9.92
N PRO A 70 -13.48 9.58 10.77
CA PRO A 70 -13.11 9.95 12.13
C PRO A 70 -12.47 8.79 12.89
N PHE A 71 -12.85 7.56 12.53
CA PHE A 71 -12.24 6.36 13.04
C PHE A 71 -10.76 6.22 12.65
N ALA A 72 -10.37 6.50 11.41
CA ALA A 72 -8.97 6.46 11.01
C ALA A 72 -8.14 7.52 11.78
N ALA A 73 -8.70 8.73 11.96
CA ALA A 73 -8.06 9.77 12.76
C ALA A 73 -7.89 9.34 14.23
N ILE A 74 -8.91 8.72 14.80
CA ILE A 74 -8.87 8.19 16.18
C ILE A 74 -7.86 7.05 16.30
N MET A 75 -7.83 6.11 15.33
CA MET A 75 -6.88 5.01 15.32
C MET A 75 -5.42 5.47 15.27
N ILE A 76 -5.15 6.59 14.61
CA ILE A 76 -3.81 7.20 14.57
C ILE A 76 -3.53 7.96 15.87
N ALA A 77 -4.49 8.74 16.37
CA ALA A 77 -4.30 9.57 17.55
C ALA A 77 -4.24 8.78 18.87
N LEU A 78 -5.03 7.70 18.98
CA LEU A 78 -5.16 6.94 20.23
C LEU A 78 -3.83 6.37 20.76
N PRO A 79 -2.96 5.71 19.95
CA PRO A 79 -1.64 5.26 20.41
C PRO A 79 -0.78 6.39 20.96
N VAL A 80 -0.84 7.58 20.32
CA VAL A 80 -0.07 8.76 20.74
C VAL A 80 -0.57 9.28 22.09
N VAL A 81 -1.90 9.41 22.26
CA VAL A 81 -2.52 9.83 23.51
C VAL A 81 -2.18 8.86 24.62
N LEU A 82 -2.35 7.55 24.41
CA LEU A 82 -2.06 6.52 25.41
C LEU A 82 -0.58 6.50 25.79
N ALA A 83 0.34 6.64 24.80
CA ALA A 83 1.76 6.72 25.08
C ALA A 83 2.12 7.99 25.90
N SER A 84 1.50 9.13 25.59
CA SER A 84 1.74 10.38 26.32
C SER A 84 1.28 10.29 27.77
N VAL A 85 0.12 9.69 28.03
CA VAL A 85 -0.41 9.52 29.39
C VAL A 85 0.42 8.48 30.16
N ALA A 86 0.81 7.34 29.54
CA ALA A 86 1.68 6.36 30.17
C ALA A 86 3.05 6.97 30.51
N SER A 87 3.57 7.86 29.66
CA SER A 87 4.81 8.58 29.92
C SER A 87 4.67 9.59 31.07
N TYR A 88 3.53 10.26 31.17
CA TYR A 88 3.24 11.19 32.26
C TYR A 88 3.14 10.45 33.61
N GLU A 89 2.42 9.33 33.68
CA GLU A 89 2.38 8.49 34.89
C GLU A 89 3.77 7.92 35.21
N GLY A 90 4.53 7.48 34.24
CA GLY A 90 5.89 7.01 34.41
C GLY A 90 6.87 8.08 34.88
N TYR A 91 6.62 9.37 34.54
CA TYR A 91 7.45 10.50 35.00
C TYR A 91 7.41 10.67 36.53
N THR A 92 6.29 10.42 37.16
CA THR A 92 6.13 10.50 38.59
C THR A 92 6.93 9.43 39.35
N ILE A 93 7.20 8.28 38.65
CA ILE A 93 7.92 7.15 39.22
C ILE A 93 9.41 7.18 38.81
N TRP A 94 9.72 7.65 37.57
CA TRP A 94 11.05 7.60 36.96
C TRP A 94 11.48 8.98 36.43
N SER A 95 12.32 9.67 37.19
CA SER A 95 12.76 11.03 36.88
C SER A 95 13.78 11.15 35.72
N SER A 96 14.17 10.08 35.04
CA SER A 96 15.13 10.10 33.94
C SER A 96 14.48 10.37 32.59
N PRO A 97 14.81 11.46 31.87
CA PRO A 97 14.25 11.77 30.55
C PRO A 97 14.41 10.65 29.53
N ALA A 98 15.55 9.94 29.54
CA ALA A 98 15.79 8.82 28.62
C ALA A 98 14.79 7.66 28.84
N ARG A 99 14.44 7.36 30.08
CA ARG A 99 13.45 6.31 30.40
C ARG A 99 12.05 6.70 29.93
N ILE A 100 11.69 7.99 30.04
CA ILE A 100 10.39 8.50 29.57
C ILE A 100 10.28 8.35 28.06
N ILE A 101 11.31 8.70 27.29
CA ILE A 101 11.35 8.55 25.84
C ILE A 101 11.21 7.10 25.43
N ILE A 102 11.93 6.20 26.11
CA ILE A 102 11.86 4.76 25.84
C ILE A 102 10.44 4.22 26.16
N LEU A 103 9.89 4.57 27.32
CA LEU A 103 8.55 4.15 27.72
C LEU A 103 7.49 4.64 26.72
N TRP A 104 7.59 5.91 26.30
CA TRP A 104 6.70 6.49 25.29
C TRP A 104 6.79 5.72 23.96
N GLY A 105 8.00 5.49 23.45
CA GLY A 105 8.21 4.74 22.21
C GLY A 105 7.70 3.30 22.28
N MET A 106 7.95 2.59 23.38
CA MET A 106 7.46 1.23 23.59
C MET A 106 5.93 1.20 23.67
N THR A 107 5.33 2.12 24.38
CA THR A 107 3.86 2.19 24.55
C THR A 107 3.17 2.47 23.23
N ILE A 108 3.66 3.45 22.45
CA ILE A 108 3.06 3.77 21.13
C ILE A 108 3.20 2.58 20.17
N THR A 109 4.33 1.90 20.17
CA THR A 109 4.56 0.71 19.33
C THR A 109 3.64 -0.44 19.73
N PHE A 110 3.52 -0.71 21.02
CA PHE A 110 2.64 -1.76 21.55
C PHE A 110 1.17 -1.51 21.14
N TRP A 111 0.65 -0.32 21.42
CA TRP A 111 -0.75 0.01 21.12
C TRP A 111 -1.01 0.05 19.62
N SER A 112 -0.08 0.60 18.81
CA SER A 112 -0.21 0.59 17.35
C SER A 112 -0.25 -0.83 16.80
N THR A 113 0.60 -1.72 17.30
CA THR A 113 0.62 -3.13 16.88
C THR A 113 -0.68 -3.83 17.26
N LEU A 114 -1.15 -3.63 18.49
CA LEU A 114 -2.41 -4.20 18.97
C LEU A 114 -3.62 -3.78 18.12
N MET A 115 -3.60 -2.57 17.58
CA MET A 115 -4.67 -2.07 16.72
C MET A 115 -4.52 -2.53 15.27
N PHE A 116 -3.31 -2.49 14.71
CA PHE A 116 -3.10 -2.77 13.28
C PHE A 116 -3.11 -4.25 12.93
N VAL A 117 -2.60 -5.12 13.81
CA VAL A 117 -2.53 -6.56 13.51
C VAL A 117 -3.91 -7.17 13.24
N PRO A 118 -4.94 -6.98 14.07
CA PRO A 118 -6.27 -7.52 13.79
C PRO A 118 -6.86 -6.99 12.47
N LEU A 119 -6.69 -5.70 12.18
CA LEU A 119 -7.17 -5.10 10.93
C LEU A 119 -6.44 -5.70 9.72
N ALA A 120 -5.12 -5.91 9.84
CA ALA A 120 -4.32 -6.55 8.79
C ALA A 120 -4.76 -7.99 8.53
N VAL A 121 -5.03 -8.76 9.58
CA VAL A 121 -5.54 -10.14 9.47
C VAL A 121 -6.90 -10.16 8.80
N TYR A 122 -7.81 -9.26 9.19
CA TYR A 122 -9.12 -9.16 8.57
C TYR A 122 -9.04 -8.75 7.08
N SER A 123 -8.20 -7.76 6.75
CA SER A 123 -7.97 -7.37 5.36
C SER A 123 -7.43 -8.55 4.52
N LYS A 124 -6.53 -9.37 5.10
CA LYS A 124 -6.05 -10.60 4.45
C LYS A 124 -7.17 -11.60 4.19
N TYR A 125 -7.99 -11.84 5.18
CA TYR A 125 -9.15 -12.70 5.02
C TYR A 125 -10.07 -12.22 3.88
N LYS A 126 -10.35 -10.92 3.82
CA LYS A 126 -11.15 -10.33 2.71
C LYS A 126 -10.47 -10.49 1.35
N GLU A 127 -9.14 -10.30 1.26
CA GLU A 127 -8.37 -10.52 0.03
C GLU A 127 -8.50 -11.97 -0.45
N ASP A 128 -8.40 -12.94 0.46
CA ASP A 128 -8.43 -14.36 0.11
C ASP A 128 -9.82 -14.83 -0.37
N MET A 129 -10.89 -14.14 0.08
CA MET A 129 -12.28 -14.45 -0.31
C MET A 129 -12.67 -13.91 -1.70
N VAL A 130 -11.87 -13.03 -2.31
CA VAL A 130 -12.15 -12.52 -3.65
C VAL A 130 -11.98 -13.65 -4.67
N PRO A 131 -12.97 -13.97 -5.49
CA PRO A 131 -12.82 -14.97 -6.55
C PRO A 131 -11.90 -14.45 -7.66
N ASP A 132 -11.34 -15.37 -8.43
CA ASP A 132 -10.64 -14.99 -9.65
C ASP A 132 -11.61 -14.38 -10.65
N PRO A 133 -11.21 -13.37 -11.43
CA PRO A 133 -12.09 -12.74 -12.40
C PRO A 133 -12.50 -13.74 -13.49
N LEU A 134 -13.78 -13.73 -13.87
CA LEU A 134 -14.29 -14.56 -14.97
C LEU A 134 -13.64 -14.19 -16.31
N VAL A 135 -13.36 -12.90 -16.50
CA VAL A 135 -12.67 -12.36 -17.67
C VAL A 135 -11.51 -11.51 -17.20
N TYR A 136 -10.32 -11.82 -17.68
CA TYR A 136 -9.13 -11.02 -17.39
C TYR A 136 -9.10 -9.77 -18.28
N PRO A 137 -9.08 -8.54 -17.70
CA PRO A 137 -8.93 -7.30 -18.44
C PRO A 137 -7.57 -7.25 -19.15
N SER A 138 -7.44 -6.38 -20.16
CA SER A 138 -6.16 -6.15 -20.82
C SER A 138 -5.20 -5.36 -19.92
N LEU A 139 -3.92 -5.74 -19.89
CA LEU A 139 -2.87 -5.07 -19.10
C LEU A 139 -1.81 -4.45 -19.97
N SER A 140 -1.42 -3.21 -19.67
CA SER A 140 -0.18 -2.59 -20.12
C SER A 140 0.80 -2.49 -18.96
N VAL A 141 1.88 -3.24 -19.01
CA VAL A 141 2.95 -3.19 -18.00
C VAL A 141 4.00 -2.19 -18.44
N LEU A 142 4.12 -1.08 -17.71
CA LEU A 142 5.06 0.01 -17.99
C LEU A 142 6.33 -0.17 -17.15
N VAL A 143 7.48 -0.14 -17.82
CA VAL A 143 8.80 -0.25 -17.20
C VAL A 143 9.63 0.98 -17.58
N PRO A 144 9.57 2.07 -16.78
CA PRO A 144 10.46 3.21 -16.99
C PRO A 144 11.89 2.82 -16.64
N ALA A 145 12.85 3.14 -17.50
CA ALA A 145 14.25 2.80 -17.33
C ALA A 145 15.17 3.98 -17.67
N TYR A 146 16.14 4.25 -16.80
CA TYR A 146 17.19 5.23 -17.01
C TYR A 146 18.51 4.74 -16.43
N ASN A 147 19.50 4.41 -17.28
CA ASN A 147 20.80 3.87 -16.88
C ASN A 147 20.71 2.58 -16.03
N GLU A 148 19.94 1.60 -16.52
CA GLU A 148 19.66 0.32 -15.84
C GLU A 148 20.21 -0.90 -16.60
N GLU A 149 21.33 -0.74 -17.36
CA GLU A 149 21.94 -1.80 -18.17
C GLU A 149 22.18 -3.11 -17.44
N LYS A 150 22.44 -3.05 -16.11
CA LYS A 150 22.77 -4.23 -15.28
C LYS A 150 21.58 -5.09 -14.90
N VAL A 151 20.37 -4.54 -14.98
CA VAL A 151 19.17 -5.18 -14.41
C VAL A 151 18.00 -5.29 -15.38
N ILE A 152 17.91 -4.42 -16.38
CA ILE A 152 16.75 -4.32 -17.29
C ILE A 152 16.43 -5.64 -18.00
N ALA A 153 17.43 -6.39 -18.47
CA ALA A 153 17.24 -7.69 -19.12
C ALA A 153 16.46 -8.66 -18.22
N ARG A 154 16.89 -8.78 -16.96
CA ARG A 154 16.26 -9.67 -15.98
C ARG A 154 14.83 -9.25 -15.65
N THR A 155 14.54 -7.94 -15.60
CA THR A 155 13.20 -7.43 -15.37
C THR A 155 12.28 -7.77 -16.53
N ILE A 156 12.74 -7.60 -17.77
CA ILE A 156 11.99 -7.97 -18.98
C ILE A 156 11.72 -9.47 -18.99
N GLU A 157 12.73 -10.31 -18.78
CA GLU A 157 12.59 -11.78 -18.72
C GLU A 157 11.58 -12.20 -17.64
N GLY A 158 11.70 -11.65 -16.43
CA GLY A 158 10.74 -11.91 -15.36
C GLY A 158 9.31 -11.52 -15.71
N LEU A 159 9.10 -10.42 -16.43
CA LEU A 159 7.78 -10.01 -16.91
C LEU A 159 7.25 -10.92 -18.02
N LEU A 160 8.10 -11.38 -18.92
CA LEU A 160 7.72 -12.35 -19.96
C LEU A 160 7.26 -13.67 -19.35
N GLU A 161 7.90 -14.11 -18.26
CA GLU A 161 7.51 -15.34 -17.53
C GLU A 161 6.23 -15.21 -16.71
N THR A 162 5.68 -14.01 -16.52
CA THR A 162 4.44 -13.85 -15.76
C THR A 162 3.24 -14.50 -16.47
N GLU A 163 2.41 -15.21 -15.72
CA GLU A 163 1.22 -15.87 -16.22
C GLU A 163 0.04 -14.90 -16.26
N TYR A 164 -0.15 -14.25 -17.40
CA TYR A 164 -1.32 -13.41 -17.65
C TYR A 164 -1.73 -13.46 -19.13
N PRO A 165 -3.04 -13.68 -19.43
CA PRO A 165 -3.46 -14.00 -20.80
C PRO A 165 -3.42 -12.81 -21.77
N LYS A 166 -3.70 -11.59 -21.31
CA LYS A 166 -3.80 -10.38 -22.14
C LYS A 166 -2.90 -9.28 -21.60
N LYS A 167 -1.57 -9.44 -21.75
CA LYS A 167 -0.60 -8.41 -21.34
C LYS A 167 0.21 -7.93 -22.51
N GLU A 168 0.51 -6.64 -22.51
CA GLU A 168 1.62 -6.05 -23.25
C GLU A 168 2.66 -5.51 -22.27
N ILE A 169 3.91 -5.50 -22.65
CA ILE A 169 5.02 -4.95 -21.88
C ILE A 169 5.58 -3.79 -22.66
N ILE A 170 5.67 -2.63 -22.04
CA ILE A 170 6.17 -1.40 -22.64
C ILE A 170 7.36 -0.95 -21.79
N VAL A 171 8.56 -1.06 -22.35
CA VAL A 171 9.79 -0.52 -21.76
C VAL A 171 9.98 0.89 -22.28
N ILE A 172 10.14 1.86 -21.37
CA ILE A 172 10.31 3.27 -21.70
C ILE A 172 11.72 3.68 -21.28
N ASP A 173 12.61 3.81 -22.25
CA ASP A 173 13.94 4.36 -22.04
C ASP A 173 13.87 5.89 -21.99
N ASP A 174 14.18 6.45 -20.81
CA ASP A 174 14.16 7.89 -20.55
C ASP A 174 15.51 8.55 -20.82
N GLY A 175 16.05 8.34 -22.03
CA GLY A 175 17.30 8.95 -22.48
C GLY A 175 18.54 8.38 -21.80
N SER A 176 18.62 7.07 -21.61
CA SER A 176 19.79 6.39 -21.02
C SER A 176 21.08 6.67 -21.81
N LYS A 177 22.19 6.80 -21.07
CA LYS A 177 23.53 7.01 -21.60
C LYS A 177 24.38 5.74 -21.60
N ASP A 178 23.88 4.66 -21.02
CA ASP A 178 24.50 3.33 -20.99
C ASP A 178 23.83 2.40 -22.02
N LYS A 179 24.04 1.10 -21.91
CA LYS A 179 23.49 0.10 -22.82
C LYS A 179 22.00 -0.28 -22.55
N THR A 180 21.29 0.47 -21.72
CA THR A 180 19.88 0.16 -21.36
C THR A 180 19.00 0.04 -22.60
N LEU A 181 19.03 1.04 -23.50
CA LEU A 181 18.23 1.05 -24.73
C LEU A 181 18.62 -0.08 -25.69
N GLU A 182 19.89 -0.36 -25.83
CA GLU A 182 20.41 -1.46 -26.67
C GLU A 182 19.88 -2.81 -26.18
N ILE A 183 20.01 -3.05 -24.84
CA ILE A 183 19.55 -4.29 -24.21
C ILE A 183 18.02 -4.41 -24.33
N ALA A 184 17.26 -3.38 -24.01
CA ALA A 184 15.80 -3.42 -24.15
C ALA A 184 15.38 -3.68 -25.61
N SER A 185 16.09 -3.08 -26.56
CA SER A 185 15.82 -3.23 -28.00
C SER A 185 16.05 -4.65 -28.52
N SER A 186 16.90 -5.45 -27.88
CA SER A 186 17.06 -6.86 -28.22
C SER A 186 15.81 -7.71 -27.99
N TYR A 187 14.86 -7.22 -27.18
CA TYR A 187 13.57 -7.85 -26.87
C TYR A 187 12.39 -7.32 -27.70
N LYS A 188 12.61 -6.47 -28.71
CA LYS A 188 11.53 -5.80 -29.51
C LYS A 188 10.53 -6.77 -30.15
N SER A 189 10.89 -8.02 -30.36
CA SER A 189 9.95 -9.05 -30.86
C SER A 189 8.90 -9.47 -29.82
N LYS A 190 9.12 -9.20 -28.54
CA LYS A 190 8.28 -9.66 -27.41
C LYS A 190 7.74 -8.50 -26.56
N VAL A 191 8.39 -7.34 -26.59
CA VAL A 191 8.04 -6.16 -25.81
C VAL A 191 8.08 -4.91 -26.67
N LYS A 192 7.25 -3.92 -26.37
CA LYS A 192 7.29 -2.60 -26.99
C LYS A 192 8.38 -1.77 -26.32
N VAL A 193 9.30 -1.22 -27.08
CA VAL A 193 10.36 -0.35 -26.56
C VAL A 193 10.15 1.05 -27.10
N LEU A 194 9.99 1.98 -26.18
CA LEU A 194 9.86 3.41 -26.45
C LEU A 194 11.14 4.10 -25.98
N HIS A 195 11.56 5.12 -26.70
CA HIS A 195 12.70 5.97 -26.34
C HIS A 195 12.27 7.43 -26.36
N LYS A 196 12.73 8.22 -25.41
CA LYS A 196 12.54 9.66 -25.34
C LYS A 196 13.74 10.34 -24.69
N GLU A 197 13.86 11.63 -24.87
CA GLU A 197 14.81 12.44 -24.10
C GLU A 197 14.48 12.39 -22.60
N ASN A 198 15.52 12.46 -21.76
CA ASN A 198 15.37 12.39 -20.30
C ASN A 198 14.45 13.51 -19.81
N GLY A 199 13.40 13.12 -19.11
CA GLY A 199 12.41 14.01 -18.49
C GLY A 199 11.99 13.53 -17.10
N GLY A 200 12.64 12.49 -16.57
CA GLY A 200 12.35 11.88 -15.30
C GLY A 200 11.26 10.83 -15.37
N LYS A 201 11.13 10.06 -14.28
CA LYS A 201 10.27 8.87 -14.20
C LYS A 201 8.80 9.18 -14.49
N ALA A 202 8.25 10.27 -13.95
CA ALA A 202 6.86 10.65 -14.21
C ALA A 202 6.62 10.95 -15.70
N SER A 203 7.56 11.66 -16.37
CA SER A 203 7.51 11.92 -17.80
C SER A 203 7.56 10.63 -18.62
N ALA A 204 8.43 9.69 -18.25
CA ALA A 204 8.52 8.38 -18.89
C ALA A 204 7.23 7.57 -18.74
N LEU A 205 6.63 7.57 -17.53
CA LEU A 205 5.36 6.90 -17.27
C LEU A 205 4.22 7.51 -18.10
N ASN A 206 4.10 8.83 -18.13
CA ASN A 206 3.07 9.52 -18.92
C ASN A 206 3.21 9.23 -20.41
N TYR A 207 4.46 9.21 -20.90
CA TYR A 207 4.74 8.82 -22.27
C TYR A 207 4.30 7.37 -22.54
N GLY A 208 4.63 6.44 -21.63
CA GLY A 208 4.19 5.04 -21.72
C GLY A 208 2.66 4.87 -21.69
N ILE A 209 1.94 5.64 -20.86
CA ILE A 209 0.47 5.60 -20.75
C ILE A 209 -0.18 6.00 -22.09
N ALA A 210 0.37 6.98 -22.79
CA ALA A 210 -0.15 7.40 -24.09
C ALA A 210 -0.11 6.28 -25.15
N PHE A 211 0.81 5.32 -25.00
CA PHE A 211 0.96 4.17 -25.89
C PHE A 211 0.36 2.87 -25.32
N ALA A 212 -0.18 2.91 -24.11
CA ALA A 212 -0.79 1.76 -23.46
C ALA A 212 -2.18 1.47 -24.03
N GLY A 213 -2.39 0.23 -24.49
CA GLY A 213 -3.68 -0.25 -25.00
C GLY A 213 -4.53 -1.00 -23.96
N GLY A 214 -3.97 -1.28 -22.76
CA GLY A 214 -4.63 -2.04 -21.72
C GLY A 214 -5.62 -1.22 -20.89
N ASP A 215 -6.66 -1.88 -20.39
CA ASP A 215 -7.65 -1.28 -19.47
C ASP A 215 -7.02 -0.94 -18.10
N ILE A 216 -5.99 -1.71 -17.72
CA ILE A 216 -5.24 -1.52 -16.48
C ILE A 216 -3.77 -1.28 -16.83
N VAL A 217 -3.21 -0.22 -16.26
CA VAL A 217 -1.80 0.11 -16.33
C VAL A 217 -1.12 -0.43 -15.08
N VAL A 218 -0.08 -1.25 -15.26
CA VAL A 218 0.76 -1.78 -14.18
C VAL A 218 2.14 -1.16 -14.29
N ILE A 219 2.61 -0.54 -13.22
CA ILE A 219 3.94 0.08 -13.15
C ILE A 219 4.89 -0.89 -12.48
N VAL A 220 6.07 -1.08 -13.07
CA VAL A 220 7.13 -1.93 -12.55
C VAL A 220 8.47 -1.22 -12.70
N ASP A 221 9.20 -1.02 -11.60
CA ASP A 221 10.55 -0.44 -11.67
C ASP A 221 11.50 -1.35 -12.43
N ALA A 222 12.47 -0.75 -13.15
CA ALA A 222 13.44 -1.46 -13.99
C ALA A 222 14.37 -2.43 -13.24
N ASP A 223 14.46 -2.33 -11.90
CA ASP A 223 15.26 -3.20 -11.02
C ASP A 223 14.42 -4.27 -10.30
N THR A 224 13.16 -4.43 -10.66
CA THR A 224 12.20 -5.27 -9.96
C THR A 224 11.89 -6.57 -10.69
N ILE A 225 11.91 -7.69 -9.98
CA ILE A 225 11.52 -9.00 -10.51
C ILE A 225 10.10 -9.32 -10.06
N VAL A 226 9.21 -9.47 -11.01
CA VAL A 226 7.78 -9.77 -10.77
C VAL A 226 7.58 -11.27 -10.60
N GLY A 227 6.79 -11.67 -9.62
CA GLY A 227 6.43 -13.08 -9.43
C GLY A 227 5.50 -13.59 -10.54
N ARG A 228 5.59 -14.88 -10.89
CA ARG A 228 4.83 -15.48 -12.01
C ARG A 228 3.32 -15.21 -11.96
N GLN A 229 2.72 -15.25 -10.76
CA GLN A 229 1.28 -15.03 -10.55
C GLN A 229 0.94 -13.58 -10.17
N ALA A 230 1.94 -12.70 -10.03
CA ALA A 230 1.76 -11.37 -9.44
C ALA A 230 0.74 -10.51 -10.21
N LEU A 231 0.75 -10.55 -11.54
CA LEU A 231 -0.19 -9.79 -12.38
C LEU A 231 -1.64 -10.26 -12.18
N LYS A 232 -1.88 -11.59 -12.10
CA LYS A 232 -3.21 -12.12 -11.78
C LYS A 232 -3.69 -11.66 -10.42
N GLN A 233 -2.81 -11.70 -9.43
CA GLN A 233 -3.14 -11.31 -8.05
C GLN A 233 -3.40 -9.80 -7.91
N VAL A 234 -2.69 -8.96 -8.65
CA VAL A 234 -2.97 -7.51 -8.70
C VAL A 234 -4.35 -7.27 -9.29
N VAL A 235 -4.67 -7.91 -10.41
CA VAL A 235 -5.97 -7.73 -11.08
C VAL A 235 -7.11 -8.23 -10.21
N LYS A 236 -6.93 -9.33 -9.49
CA LYS A 236 -7.90 -9.82 -8.51
C LYS A 236 -8.30 -8.76 -7.47
N GLY A 237 -7.38 -7.87 -7.08
CA GLY A 237 -7.65 -6.76 -6.16
C GLY A 237 -8.74 -5.81 -6.64
N PHE A 238 -8.89 -5.60 -7.96
CA PHE A 238 -9.97 -4.76 -8.51
C PHE A 238 -11.36 -5.36 -8.36
N GLY A 239 -11.47 -6.68 -8.14
CA GLY A 239 -12.74 -7.37 -7.94
C GLY A 239 -13.36 -7.19 -6.55
N ARG A 240 -12.70 -6.50 -5.62
CA ARG A 240 -13.22 -6.31 -4.26
C ARG A 240 -14.36 -5.30 -4.16
N ASP A 241 -14.31 -4.25 -4.97
CA ASP A 241 -15.31 -3.18 -5.02
C ASP A 241 -15.21 -2.48 -6.38
N GLU A 242 -16.34 -2.06 -6.95
CA GLU A 242 -16.37 -1.33 -8.23
C GLU A 242 -15.59 -0.01 -8.19
N LYS A 243 -15.50 0.62 -7.00
CA LYS A 243 -14.76 1.87 -6.76
C LYS A 243 -13.25 1.67 -6.67
N VAL A 244 -12.75 0.44 -6.66
CA VAL A 244 -11.31 0.20 -6.64
C VAL A 244 -10.72 0.68 -7.96
N ALA A 245 -9.89 1.71 -7.89
CA ALA A 245 -9.23 2.32 -9.03
C ALA A 245 -7.73 2.02 -9.08
N ALA A 246 -7.13 1.62 -7.96
CA ALA A 246 -5.74 1.21 -7.92
C ALA A 246 -5.50 0.06 -6.93
N VAL A 247 -4.48 -0.75 -7.22
CA VAL A 247 -4.06 -1.88 -6.39
C VAL A 247 -2.55 -1.81 -6.15
N ALA A 248 -2.16 -1.82 -4.88
CA ALA A 248 -0.76 -1.82 -4.46
C ALA A 248 -0.25 -3.26 -4.28
N GLY A 249 0.77 -3.64 -5.03
CA GLY A 249 1.44 -4.93 -4.90
C GLY A 249 2.36 -5.02 -3.67
N ASN A 250 2.88 -6.20 -3.40
CA ASN A 250 3.74 -6.50 -2.26
C ASN A 250 5.20 -6.59 -2.68
N ILE A 251 6.05 -5.76 -2.08
CA ILE A 251 7.47 -5.70 -2.38
C ILE A 251 8.23 -6.46 -1.31
N LYS A 252 9.09 -7.40 -1.73
CA LYS A 252 9.97 -8.16 -0.85
C LYS A 252 11.43 -7.86 -1.14
N VAL A 253 12.24 -7.72 -0.10
CA VAL A 253 13.69 -7.54 -0.24
C VAL A 253 14.32 -8.85 -0.72
N ARG A 254 15.10 -8.78 -1.80
CA ARG A 254 15.74 -9.94 -2.43
C ARG A 254 17.08 -10.31 -1.78
N ASN A 255 17.92 -9.31 -1.51
CA ASN A 255 19.32 -9.48 -1.12
C ASN A 255 19.53 -9.43 0.40
N ARG A 256 18.99 -10.40 1.13
CA ARG A 256 19.14 -10.51 2.60
C ARG A 256 20.49 -11.11 2.96
N LYS A 257 21.61 -10.37 2.74
CA LYS A 257 22.97 -10.88 2.91
C LYS A 257 23.67 -10.38 4.18
N ASN A 258 23.25 -9.24 4.70
CA ASN A 258 23.84 -8.62 5.88
C ASN A 258 22.75 -8.09 6.81
N TRP A 259 23.15 -7.68 8.00
CA TRP A 259 22.23 -7.21 9.03
C TRP A 259 21.35 -6.03 8.57
N ILE A 260 21.91 -5.09 7.81
CA ILE A 260 21.16 -3.91 7.29
C ILE A 260 20.04 -4.37 6.37
N THR A 261 20.34 -5.27 5.41
CA THR A 261 19.32 -5.77 4.47
C THR A 261 18.30 -6.69 5.15
N TRP A 262 18.64 -7.30 6.29
CA TRP A 262 17.69 -7.99 7.16
C TRP A 262 16.77 -7.01 7.89
N CYS A 263 17.30 -5.91 8.43
CA CYS A 263 16.48 -4.85 9.04
C CYS A 263 15.52 -4.24 8.04
N GLN A 264 16.00 -3.94 6.83
CA GLN A 264 15.14 -3.44 5.75
C GLN A 264 14.05 -4.46 5.36
N ALA A 265 14.39 -5.76 5.32
CA ALA A 265 13.38 -6.78 5.04
C ALA A 265 12.30 -6.84 6.13
N LEU A 266 12.69 -6.67 7.40
CA LEU A 266 11.76 -6.61 8.52
C LEU A 266 10.88 -5.35 8.46
N GLU A 267 11.46 -4.19 8.14
CA GLU A 267 10.75 -2.93 7.94
C GLU A 267 9.70 -3.07 6.83
N TYR A 268 10.05 -3.69 5.69
CA TYR A 268 9.10 -3.95 4.60
C TYR A 268 7.97 -4.88 5.05
N VAL A 269 8.26 -5.91 5.85
CA VAL A 269 7.20 -6.78 6.40
C VAL A 269 6.29 -5.97 7.32
N ALA A 270 6.82 -5.22 8.27
CA ALA A 270 6.02 -4.42 9.20
C ALA A 270 5.20 -3.35 8.46
N GLY A 271 5.83 -2.61 7.54
CA GLY A 271 5.18 -1.55 6.78
C GLY A 271 4.12 -2.07 5.80
N ILE A 272 4.40 -3.14 5.08
CA ILE A 272 3.52 -3.64 4.00
C ILE A 272 2.50 -4.66 4.53
N GLU A 273 2.95 -5.65 5.31
CA GLU A 273 2.07 -6.75 5.73
C GLU A 273 1.21 -6.40 6.95
N ILE A 274 1.58 -5.37 7.72
CA ILE A 274 0.82 -4.95 8.89
C ILE A 274 0.19 -3.58 8.65
N ILE A 275 1.01 -2.52 8.57
CA ILE A 275 0.49 -1.14 8.56
C ILE A 275 -0.32 -0.85 7.29
N ARG A 276 0.26 -1.05 6.11
CA ARG A 276 -0.43 -0.79 4.84
C ARG A 276 -1.69 -1.66 4.70
N ARG A 277 -1.63 -2.91 5.18
CA ARG A 277 -2.77 -3.81 5.18
C ARG A 277 -3.87 -3.36 6.15
N ALA A 278 -3.53 -2.80 7.30
CA ALA A 278 -4.51 -2.20 8.18
C ALA A 278 -5.23 -1.00 7.51
N PHE A 279 -4.49 -0.18 6.74
CA PHE A 279 -5.09 0.88 5.92
C PHE A 279 -5.90 0.36 4.73
N ASP A 280 -5.57 -0.81 4.19
CA ASP A 280 -6.34 -1.50 3.16
C ASP A 280 -7.77 -1.82 3.63
N PHE A 281 -7.96 -2.12 4.92
CA PHE A 281 -9.27 -2.28 5.52
C PHE A 281 -10.18 -1.06 5.29
N PHE A 282 -9.61 0.14 5.27
CA PHE A 282 -10.34 1.39 5.03
C PHE A 282 -10.39 1.77 3.54
N GLY A 283 -9.80 1.00 2.65
CA GLY A 283 -9.65 1.36 1.24
C GLY A 283 -8.79 2.60 1.01
N SER A 284 -7.89 2.90 1.95
CA SER A 284 -7.13 4.17 2.04
C SER A 284 -5.62 3.91 2.09
N ILE A 285 -5.13 3.00 1.24
CA ILE A 285 -3.69 2.81 1.07
C ILE A 285 -3.05 4.12 0.61
N THR A 286 -2.02 4.56 1.30
CA THR A 286 -1.41 5.87 1.10
C THR A 286 -0.40 5.91 -0.05
N ILE A 287 0.13 4.74 -0.47
CA ILE A 287 1.10 4.65 -1.57
C ILE A 287 0.85 3.39 -2.39
N VAL A 288 0.64 3.58 -3.69
CA VAL A 288 0.68 2.53 -4.71
C VAL A 288 2.10 2.52 -5.28
N PRO A 289 2.93 1.53 -4.92
CA PRO A 289 4.37 1.60 -5.17
C PRO A 289 4.72 1.42 -6.66
N GLY A 290 5.69 2.16 -7.16
CA GLY A 290 6.20 2.01 -8.52
C GLY A 290 6.81 0.63 -8.83
N ALA A 291 7.23 -0.13 -7.80
CA ALA A 291 7.77 -1.48 -8.00
C ALA A 291 6.71 -2.55 -8.37
N LEU A 292 5.46 -2.34 -8.00
CA LEU A 292 4.27 -3.06 -8.49
C LEU A 292 3.01 -2.29 -8.08
N GLY A 293 2.63 -1.32 -8.85
CA GLY A 293 1.38 -0.58 -8.71
C GLY A 293 0.51 -0.77 -9.94
N ALA A 294 -0.79 -0.95 -9.74
CA ALA A 294 -1.75 -1.07 -10.84
C ALA A 294 -2.85 -0.02 -10.69
N PHE A 295 -3.24 0.57 -11.81
CA PHE A 295 -4.27 1.61 -11.88
C PHE A 295 -5.23 1.29 -13.02
N LYS A 296 -6.52 1.55 -12.85
CA LYS A 296 -7.43 1.65 -13.99
C LYS A 296 -6.96 2.81 -14.87
N LYS A 297 -6.73 2.55 -16.16
CA LYS A 297 -6.22 3.57 -17.08
C LYS A 297 -7.14 4.79 -17.13
N SER A 298 -8.45 4.55 -17.23
CA SER A 298 -9.46 5.62 -17.25
C SER A 298 -9.41 6.53 -16.02
N THR A 299 -9.23 5.93 -14.82
CA THR A 299 -9.12 6.73 -13.59
C THR A 299 -7.82 7.53 -13.57
N LEU A 300 -6.70 6.93 -14.00
CA LEU A 300 -5.42 7.62 -14.02
C LEU A 300 -5.42 8.81 -14.97
N GLU A 301 -6.09 8.69 -16.13
CA GLU A 301 -6.32 9.79 -17.08
C GLU A 301 -7.25 10.86 -16.51
N GLU A 302 -8.32 10.46 -15.81
CA GLU A 302 -9.28 11.38 -15.16
C GLU A 302 -8.60 12.24 -14.07
N VAL A 303 -7.71 11.67 -13.26
CA VAL A 303 -7.04 12.39 -12.17
C VAL A 303 -5.81 13.19 -12.62
N GLY A 304 -5.42 13.13 -13.89
CA GLY A 304 -4.35 13.94 -14.48
C GLY A 304 -2.98 13.28 -14.49
N THR A 305 -2.90 11.96 -14.45
CA THR A 305 -1.66 11.15 -14.58
C THR A 305 -0.56 11.51 -13.55
N PHE A 306 0.72 11.30 -13.88
CA PHE A 306 1.84 11.58 -12.97
C PHE A 306 2.37 12.99 -13.16
N HIS A 307 2.63 13.72 -12.06
CA HIS A 307 3.23 15.05 -12.14
C HIS A 307 4.76 14.98 -12.08
N ASN A 308 5.39 15.82 -12.90
CA ASN A 308 6.86 15.93 -12.95
C ASN A 308 7.46 16.79 -11.83
N ASP A 309 6.62 17.56 -11.14
CA ASP A 309 7.03 18.57 -10.14
C ASP A 309 7.26 17.95 -8.76
N THR A 310 7.03 16.64 -8.60
CA THR A 310 7.15 15.94 -7.31
C THR A 310 8.29 14.94 -7.35
N LEU A 311 9.01 14.83 -6.22
CA LEU A 311 10.05 13.80 -6.05
C LEU A 311 9.47 12.38 -5.83
N VAL A 312 8.17 12.28 -5.58
CA VAL A 312 7.47 11.02 -5.23
C VAL A 312 6.18 10.95 -6.06
N GLU A 313 6.34 10.63 -7.33
CA GLU A 313 5.26 10.61 -8.32
C GLU A 313 4.16 9.59 -8.00
N ASP A 314 4.54 8.45 -7.40
CA ASP A 314 3.63 7.38 -7.02
C ASP A 314 2.74 7.77 -5.82
N PHE A 315 3.28 8.53 -4.86
CA PHE A 315 2.52 9.10 -3.75
C PHE A 315 1.51 10.15 -4.26
N ASP A 316 1.94 11.08 -5.12
CA ASP A 316 1.05 12.11 -5.68
C ASP A 316 -0.12 11.50 -6.46
N ALA A 317 0.15 10.56 -7.35
CA ALA A 317 -0.89 9.83 -8.09
C ALA A 317 -1.86 9.10 -7.15
N THR A 318 -1.32 8.46 -6.10
CA THR A 318 -2.13 7.78 -5.08
C THR A 318 -3.08 8.75 -4.38
N ILE A 319 -2.58 9.91 -3.96
CA ILE A 319 -3.39 10.93 -3.26
C ILE A 319 -4.46 11.52 -4.19
N LYS A 320 -4.16 11.74 -5.48
CA LYS A 320 -5.16 12.19 -6.46
C LYS A 320 -6.30 11.20 -6.62
N VAL A 321 -5.99 9.91 -6.76
CA VAL A 321 -6.99 8.84 -6.84
C VAL A 321 -7.89 8.84 -5.59
N LEU A 322 -7.30 8.93 -4.39
CA LEU A 322 -8.06 8.99 -3.13
C LEU A 322 -8.91 10.26 -3.02
N LYS A 323 -8.38 11.43 -3.40
CA LYS A 323 -9.12 12.71 -3.39
C LYS A 323 -10.31 12.71 -4.34
N SER A 324 -10.23 11.98 -5.44
CA SER A 324 -11.34 11.81 -6.39
C SER A 324 -12.42 10.83 -5.90
N GLY A 325 -12.28 10.29 -4.69
CA GLY A 325 -13.28 9.43 -4.04
C GLY A 325 -13.20 7.95 -4.44
N PHE A 326 -12.17 7.55 -5.16
CA PHE A 326 -11.88 6.16 -5.47
C PHE A 326 -11.25 5.44 -4.29
N VAL A 327 -11.26 4.12 -4.36
CA VAL A 327 -10.71 3.21 -3.34
C VAL A 327 -9.40 2.62 -3.85
N ILE A 328 -8.41 2.50 -2.96
CA ILE A 328 -7.15 1.81 -3.24
C ILE A 328 -7.06 0.59 -2.34
N GLN A 329 -6.77 -0.56 -2.95
CA GLN A 329 -6.64 -1.84 -2.26
C GLN A 329 -5.20 -2.36 -2.33
N GLY A 330 -4.82 -3.23 -1.39
CA GLY A 330 -3.55 -3.92 -1.38
C GLY A 330 -3.69 -5.38 -1.81
N SER A 331 -2.69 -5.91 -2.52
CA SER A 331 -2.54 -7.33 -2.72
C SER A 331 -1.22 -7.79 -2.11
N THR A 332 -1.29 -8.68 -1.12
CA THR A 332 -0.10 -9.26 -0.49
C THR A 332 0.41 -10.49 -1.22
N THR A 333 -0.44 -11.11 -2.02
CA THR A 333 -0.10 -12.27 -2.87
C THR A 333 0.56 -11.83 -4.17
N ALA A 334 0.30 -10.61 -4.64
CA ALA A 334 0.98 -10.00 -5.79
C ALA A 334 2.41 -9.59 -5.41
N THR A 335 3.33 -10.52 -5.43
CA THR A 335 4.69 -10.29 -4.91
C THR A 335 5.70 -9.92 -5.97
N THR A 336 6.57 -8.96 -5.62
CA THR A 336 7.78 -8.62 -6.35
C THR A 336 9.01 -8.74 -5.45
N LYS A 337 10.19 -8.85 -6.06
CA LYS A 337 11.48 -8.88 -5.38
C LYS A 337 12.34 -7.74 -5.86
N LYS A 338 12.69 -6.81 -4.99
CA LYS A 338 13.55 -5.66 -5.29
C LYS A 338 14.92 -5.82 -4.62
N MET A 339 15.98 -5.41 -5.31
CA MET A 339 17.33 -5.32 -4.72
C MET A 339 17.43 -4.03 -3.90
N VAL A 340 17.93 -4.14 -2.67
CA VAL A 340 18.13 -2.98 -1.78
C VAL A 340 19.62 -2.71 -1.67
N SER A 341 20.04 -1.45 -1.87
CA SER A 341 21.42 -1.03 -1.69
C SER A 341 21.77 -0.98 -0.20
N TRP A 342 22.93 -1.54 0.17
CA TRP A 342 23.45 -1.48 1.54
C TRP A 342 24.62 -0.49 1.69
N LYS A 343 25.04 0.14 0.57
CA LYS A 343 26.10 1.15 0.58
C LYS A 343 25.48 2.50 0.91
N PHE A 344 25.90 3.13 1.99
CA PHE A 344 25.80 4.56 2.14
C PHE A 344 26.70 5.21 1.08
N THR A 345 26.20 5.39 -0.12
CA THR A 345 26.83 6.30 -1.06
C THR A 345 26.38 7.69 -0.65
N SER A 346 27.32 8.51 -0.21
CA SER A 346 27.15 9.95 0.07
C SER A 346 26.85 10.77 -1.20
N THR A 347 26.56 10.12 -2.29
CA THR A 347 26.04 10.72 -3.52
C THR A 347 24.58 10.36 -3.64
N SER A 348 23.73 11.28 -3.16
CA SER A 348 22.39 11.42 -3.71
C SER A 348 22.55 11.43 -5.24
N LYS A 349 22.22 10.34 -5.89
CA LYS A 349 21.89 10.40 -7.31
C LYS A 349 20.59 11.19 -7.34
N THR A 350 20.71 12.50 -7.48
CA THR A 350 19.66 13.36 -7.97
C THR A 350 19.13 12.73 -9.25
N PHE A 351 17.92 12.24 -9.17
CA PHE A 351 17.12 11.87 -10.32
C PHE A 351 16.72 13.13 -11.09
#